data_b4f360466eacdff71a62b88b05d3b87e
#
_entry.id   b4f360466eacdff71a62b88b05d3b87e
#
_cell.length_a   1.000
_cell.length_b   1.000
_cell.length_c   1.000
_cell.angle_alpha   90.00
_cell.angle_beta   90.00
_cell.angle_gamma   90.00
#
_symmetry.space_group_name_H-M   'P 1'
#
loop_
_entity.id
_entity.type
_entity.pdbx_description
1 polymer ?
#
loop_
_entity_poly.entity_id
_entity_poly.type
_entity_poly.pdbx_seq_one_letter_code
_entity_poly.pdbx_strand_id
1 'polypeptide(L)'
;MTPTTFGHNRCVRARNFSCDLKVDSTMKHLQTYKLYLLQGLLAATLTLPVVGWGHGAVDIPIARQVNCKLAGGEWQSPDGSSIPDRGCREAAAIFSTPAERAYPAQQWNEVAMLVPDYNNDNAVMAAIPNGKLCAAGDPKKASLDVVTPYWHKTALTASDSMTVRIIGTAPHVPSFAKIYLSKASYDGTRPLGWDDLDLIHSERFTTARTDWQTQPTISGASGFFEVKAPLPPGRTGDAVVYVRWQREDPAGEGFYNCSDI
;
A
#
# COMPACT_ATOMS: atom_id res chain seq x y z
N MET A 1 20.35 -14.57 59.69
CA MET A 1 21.19 -13.69 60.54
C MET A 1 20.75 -12.29 60.18
N THR A 2 20.00 -11.84 60.90
CA THR A 2 19.66 -10.84 61.95
C THR A 2 19.04 -9.58 61.33
N PRO A 3 17.98 -9.14 61.92
CA PRO A 3 17.15 -8.02 61.49
C PRO A 3 17.48 -6.72 62.23
N THR A 4 17.13 -5.58 61.72
CA THR A 4 17.08 -4.29 62.44
C THR A 4 15.86 -3.52 62.01
N THR A 5 14.99 -3.41 62.80
CA THR A 5 14.39 -2.63 63.93
C THR A 5 13.58 -1.42 63.46
N PHE A 6 12.32 -1.55 63.77
CA PHE A 6 11.26 -0.52 63.75
C PHE A 6 11.57 0.64 64.70
N GLY A 7 11.35 1.87 64.26
CA GLY A 7 11.28 3.07 65.10
C GLY A 7 9.84 3.59 65.16
N HIS A 8 9.17 3.27 66.25
CA HIS A 8 7.89 3.88 66.61
C HIS A 8 8.13 5.25 67.23
N ASN A 9 7.57 6.29 66.68
CA ASN A 9 7.39 7.55 67.40
C ASN A 9 5.92 7.74 67.74
N ARG A 10 5.65 7.63 69.08
CA ARG A 10 4.38 8.03 69.74
C ARG A 10 4.29 9.52 69.75
N CYS A 11 3.24 10.13 69.22
CA CYS A 11 2.85 11.49 69.48
C CYS A 11 2.01 11.50 70.74
N VAL A 12 2.51 12.21 71.75
CA VAL A 12 1.78 12.54 73.00
C VAL A 12 0.96 13.81 72.78
N ARG A 13 -0.28 13.77 73.18
CA ARG A 13 -1.31 14.80 73.06
C ARG A 13 -1.01 15.97 74.04
N ALA A 14 -0.76 17.18 73.52
CA ALA A 14 -0.84 18.40 74.30
C ALA A 14 -1.44 19.54 73.45
N ARG A 15 -2.22 20.31 74.12
CA ARG A 15 -3.20 21.34 73.73
C ARG A 15 -2.60 22.47 72.84
N ASN A 16 -3.44 22.90 71.85
CA ASN A 16 -3.46 24.23 71.24
C ASN A 16 -2.13 24.87 70.83
N PHE A 17 -1.72 24.59 69.52
CA PHE A 17 -0.95 25.55 68.74
C PHE A 17 -1.45 25.50 67.32
N SER A 18 -1.98 26.64 66.83
CA SER A 18 -2.23 26.94 65.47
C SER A 18 -0.86 27.04 64.76
N CYS A 19 -0.50 26.08 63.94
CA CYS A 19 0.65 26.20 62.99
C CYS A 19 0.16 26.82 61.72
N ASP A 20 0.28 28.11 61.57
CA ASP A 20 0.22 28.79 60.30
C ASP A 20 1.45 28.39 59.48
N LEU A 21 1.26 27.41 58.60
CA LEU A 21 2.22 27.10 57.53
C LEU A 21 2.17 28.22 56.50
N LYS A 22 3.10 29.19 56.62
CA LYS A 22 3.43 30.09 55.52
C LYS A 22 3.95 29.21 54.36
N VAL A 23 3.06 28.87 53.43
CA VAL A 23 3.47 28.27 52.16
C VAL A 23 4.23 29.32 51.37
N ASP A 24 5.53 29.08 51.21
CA ASP A 24 6.45 29.96 50.50
C ASP A 24 5.94 30.19 49.07
N SER A 25 5.81 31.46 48.69
CA SER A 25 5.31 31.88 47.38
C SER A 25 6.13 31.30 46.23
N THR A 26 7.39 30.94 46.46
CA THR A 26 8.28 30.29 45.49
C THR A 26 7.83 28.90 45.10
N MET A 27 7.23 28.11 46.01
CA MET A 27 6.72 26.78 45.67
C MET A 27 5.47 26.80 44.77
N LYS A 28 4.64 27.84 44.92
CA LYS A 28 3.46 27.98 44.04
C LYS A 28 3.84 28.27 42.59
N HIS A 29 4.89 29.06 42.38
CA HIS A 29 5.39 29.32 41.02
C HIS A 29 6.00 28.07 40.38
N LEU A 30 6.75 27.26 41.14
CA LEU A 30 7.33 26.02 40.58
C LEU A 30 6.28 24.98 40.18
N GLN A 31 5.19 24.87 40.95
CA GLN A 31 4.09 23.96 40.58
C GLN A 31 3.33 24.42 39.33
N THR A 32 3.14 25.73 39.18
CA THR A 32 2.47 26.31 38.02
C THR A 32 3.32 26.10 36.72
N TYR A 33 4.63 26.34 36.81
CA TYR A 33 5.53 26.07 35.66
C TYR A 33 5.58 24.57 35.26
N LYS A 34 5.55 23.64 36.23
CA LYS A 34 5.48 22.21 35.93
C LYS A 34 4.17 21.84 35.24
N LEU A 35 3.06 22.47 35.62
CA LEU A 35 1.76 22.22 34.98
C LEU A 35 1.72 22.71 33.53
N TYR A 36 2.26 23.91 33.25
CA TYR A 36 2.35 24.45 31.89
C TYR A 36 3.32 23.70 31.01
N LEU A 37 4.44 23.20 31.54
CA LEU A 37 5.38 22.35 30.78
C LEU A 37 4.77 20.99 30.45
N LEU A 38 4.02 20.38 31.36
CA LEU A 38 3.30 19.11 31.06
C LEU A 38 2.17 19.29 30.03
N GLN A 39 1.43 20.41 30.11
CA GLN A 39 0.39 20.71 29.12
C GLN A 39 0.96 21.06 27.77
N GLY A 40 2.10 21.74 27.69
CA GLY A 40 2.83 22.03 26.44
C GLY A 40 3.38 20.77 25.78
N LEU A 41 3.89 19.80 26.54
CA LEU A 41 4.36 18.52 26.01
C LEU A 41 3.19 17.62 25.52
N LEU A 42 2.03 17.64 26.20
CA LEU A 42 0.85 16.90 25.74
C LEU A 42 0.26 17.47 24.45
N ALA A 43 0.29 18.80 24.27
CA ALA A 43 -0.20 19.45 23.05
C ALA A 43 0.72 19.21 21.85
N ALA A 44 2.03 19.05 22.05
CA ALA A 44 2.98 18.77 20.98
C ALA A 44 2.92 17.32 20.46
N THR A 45 2.38 16.39 21.24
CA THR A 45 2.25 14.97 20.80
C THR A 45 0.99 14.70 19.98
N LEU A 46 0.06 15.64 19.88
CA LEU A 46 -1.21 15.47 19.15
C LEU A 46 -1.18 15.89 17.68
N THR A 47 -0.04 16.38 17.17
CA THR A 47 0.09 16.87 15.79
C THR A 47 1.04 16.07 14.91
N LEU A 48 1.40 14.84 15.28
CA LEU A 48 2.07 13.97 14.32
C LEU A 48 1.05 13.61 13.22
N PRO A 49 1.34 13.94 11.94
CA PRO A 49 0.47 13.50 10.88
C PRO A 49 0.43 11.97 10.92
N VAL A 50 -0.76 11.42 11.10
CA VAL A 50 -0.97 9.99 10.89
C VAL A 50 -0.70 9.77 9.40
N VAL A 51 0.47 9.30 9.07
CA VAL A 51 0.80 8.86 7.72
C VAL A 51 -0.03 7.59 7.48
N GLY A 52 -1.25 7.78 7.02
CA GLY A 52 -2.09 6.68 6.60
C GLY A 52 -1.43 6.01 5.40
N TRP A 53 -1.10 4.73 5.51
CA TRP A 53 -0.61 3.94 4.38
C TRP A 53 -1.78 3.70 3.42
N GLY A 54 -1.60 4.03 2.14
CA GLY A 54 -2.54 3.66 1.09
C GLY A 54 -2.44 2.16 0.82
N HIS A 55 -3.57 1.55 0.47
CA HIS A 55 -3.57 0.15 0.04
C HIS A 55 -4.62 -0.03 -1.04
N GLY A 56 -4.22 -0.62 -2.15
CA GLY A 56 -5.15 -0.89 -3.24
C GLY A 56 -4.50 -1.61 -4.40
N ALA A 57 -5.33 -2.10 -5.30
CA ALA A 57 -4.92 -2.76 -6.52
C ALA A 57 -5.97 -2.62 -7.63
N VAL A 58 -5.59 -2.92 -8.86
CA VAL A 58 -6.52 -2.99 -9.99
C VAL A 58 -7.23 -4.34 -9.97
N ASP A 59 -8.58 -4.30 -9.97
CA ASP A 59 -9.39 -5.50 -10.04
C ASP A 59 -10.16 -5.65 -11.38
N ILE A 60 -10.19 -4.59 -12.20
CA ILE A 60 -10.73 -4.62 -13.57
C ILE A 60 -9.81 -3.78 -14.48
N PRO A 61 -9.19 -4.38 -15.53
CA PRO A 61 -8.98 -5.81 -15.67
C PRO A 61 -8.14 -6.35 -14.50
N ILE A 62 -8.33 -7.62 -14.15
CA ILE A 62 -7.73 -8.15 -12.92
C ILE A 62 -6.21 -8.13 -12.97
N ALA A 63 -5.57 -7.52 -11.96
CA ALA A 63 -4.12 -7.49 -11.84
C ALA A 63 -3.54 -8.84 -11.40
N ARG A 64 -2.30 -9.15 -11.81
CA ARG A 64 -1.60 -10.42 -11.52
C ARG A 64 -1.65 -10.79 -10.04
N GLN A 65 -1.32 -9.85 -9.14
CA GLN A 65 -1.33 -10.09 -7.69
C GLN A 65 -2.73 -10.36 -7.15
N VAL A 66 -3.76 -9.71 -7.69
CA VAL A 66 -5.16 -9.93 -7.29
C VAL A 66 -5.63 -11.30 -7.77
N ASN A 67 -5.35 -11.66 -9.05
CA ASN A 67 -5.64 -12.98 -9.58
C ASN A 67 -4.97 -14.07 -8.75
N CYS A 68 -3.68 -13.94 -8.46
CA CYS A 68 -2.94 -14.90 -7.65
C CYS A 68 -3.49 -15.01 -6.22
N LYS A 69 -3.95 -13.90 -5.62
CA LYS A 69 -4.63 -13.95 -4.32
C LYS A 69 -5.93 -14.74 -4.37
N LEU A 70 -6.71 -14.58 -5.44
CA LEU A 70 -8.00 -15.25 -5.64
C LEU A 70 -7.87 -16.70 -6.10
N ALA A 71 -6.76 -17.04 -6.76
CA ALA A 71 -6.50 -18.40 -7.24
C ALA A 71 -6.58 -19.45 -6.12
N GLY A 72 -6.40 -19.03 -4.87
CA GLY A 72 -6.42 -19.92 -3.72
C GLY A 72 -5.24 -20.88 -3.69
N GLY A 73 -5.44 -22.04 -3.06
CA GLY A 73 -4.43 -23.07 -2.96
C GLY A 73 -3.51 -22.89 -1.75
N GLU A 74 -2.62 -23.84 -1.60
CA GLU A 74 -1.67 -23.88 -0.50
C GLU A 74 -0.33 -23.24 -0.91
N TRP A 75 -0.26 -21.94 -0.85
CA TRP A 75 0.94 -21.16 -1.18
C TRP A 75 2.15 -21.50 -0.31
N GLN A 76 1.88 -22.04 0.89
CA GLN A 76 2.90 -22.47 1.85
C GLN A 76 3.38 -23.92 1.59
N SER A 77 2.93 -24.57 0.51
CA SER A 77 3.43 -25.91 0.17
C SER A 77 4.95 -25.90 -0.10
N PRO A 78 5.65 -27.00 0.18
CA PRO A 78 7.11 -27.03 0.11
C PRO A 78 7.68 -26.62 -1.25
N ASP A 79 7.00 -26.96 -2.33
CA ASP A 79 7.46 -26.76 -3.72
C ASP A 79 6.56 -25.82 -4.55
N GLY A 80 5.45 -25.34 -3.98
CA GLY A 80 4.48 -24.50 -4.66
C GLY A 80 3.58 -25.24 -5.67
N SER A 81 3.68 -26.55 -5.80
CA SER A 81 2.92 -27.34 -6.79
C SER A 81 1.41 -27.30 -6.61
N SER A 82 0.96 -27.02 -5.39
CA SER A 82 -0.47 -26.89 -5.02
C SER A 82 -1.11 -25.53 -5.36
N ILE A 83 -0.35 -24.58 -5.94
CA ILE A 83 -0.91 -23.33 -6.44
C ILE A 83 -1.73 -23.64 -7.71
N PRO A 84 -3.08 -23.42 -7.69
CA PRO A 84 -3.95 -23.89 -8.77
C PRO A 84 -3.70 -23.16 -10.10
N ASP A 85 -3.58 -21.83 -10.07
CA ASP A 85 -3.33 -21.03 -11.25
C ASP A 85 -1.90 -21.29 -11.78
N ARG A 86 -1.81 -21.64 -13.07
CA ARG A 86 -0.53 -22.03 -13.66
C ARG A 86 0.43 -20.85 -13.77
N GLY A 87 -0.04 -19.67 -14.15
CA GLY A 87 0.79 -18.46 -14.24
C GLY A 87 1.36 -18.09 -12.88
N CYS A 88 0.52 -18.06 -11.84
CA CYS A 88 0.93 -17.79 -10.47
C CYS A 88 1.93 -18.84 -9.95
N ARG A 89 1.70 -20.13 -10.28
CA ARG A 89 2.60 -21.22 -9.89
C ARG A 89 3.98 -21.11 -10.55
N GLU A 90 4.03 -20.88 -11.85
CA GLU A 90 5.29 -20.70 -12.58
C GLU A 90 6.03 -19.44 -12.07
N ALA A 91 5.31 -18.35 -11.85
CA ALA A 91 5.87 -17.13 -11.30
C ALA A 91 6.45 -17.33 -9.89
N ALA A 92 5.73 -18.05 -9.02
CA ALA A 92 6.18 -18.31 -7.67
C ALA A 92 7.42 -19.20 -7.58
N ALA A 93 7.70 -19.99 -8.64
CA ALA A 93 8.84 -20.91 -8.68
C ALA A 93 10.22 -20.23 -8.62
N ILE A 94 10.31 -18.91 -8.80
CA ILE A 94 11.57 -18.18 -8.61
C ILE A 94 12.00 -18.09 -7.15
N PHE A 95 11.09 -18.33 -6.21
CA PHE A 95 11.34 -18.25 -4.78
C PHE A 95 11.61 -19.62 -4.16
N SER A 96 12.57 -19.65 -3.24
CA SER A 96 13.03 -20.90 -2.63
C SER A 96 12.19 -21.36 -1.46
N THR A 97 11.57 -20.44 -0.72
CA THR A 97 10.81 -20.74 0.50
C THR A 97 9.30 -20.57 0.31
N PRO A 98 8.49 -21.35 1.04
CA PRO A 98 7.03 -21.18 1.04
C PRO A 98 6.58 -19.76 1.39
N ALA A 99 7.24 -19.12 2.35
CA ALA A 99 6.90 -17.76 2.79
C ALA A 99 7.14 -16.73 1.67
N GLU A 100 8.27 -16.83 0.96
CA GLU A 100 8.57 -15.94 -0.17
C GLU A 100 7.56 -16.11 -1.30
N ARG A 101 7.17 -17.37 -1.62
CA ARG A 101 6.16 -17.64 -2.65
C ARG A 101 4.81 -17.04 -2.31
N ALA A 102 4.39 -17.12 -1.05
CA ALA A 102 3.11 -16.62 -0.60
C ALA A 102 3.06 -15.09 -0.50
N TYR A 103 4.19 -14.44 -0.30
CA TYR A 103 4.27 -13.01 0.03
C TYR A 103 3.57 -12.10 -1.01
N PRO A 104 3.80 -12.21 -2.33
CA PRO A 104 3.15 -11.33 -3.32
C PRO A 104 1.61 -11.44 -3.32
N ALA A 105 1.07 -12.64 -3.10
CA ALA A 105 -0.37 -12.86 -3.00
C ALA A 105 -0.95 -12.41 -1.64
N GLN A 106 -0.18 -12.48 -0.55
CA GLN A 106 -0.59 -11.95 0.75
C GLN A 106 -0.60 -10.42 0.76
N GLN A 107 0.39 -9.80 0.12
CA GLN A 107 0.53 -8.35 0.01
C GLN A 107 -0.02 -7.81 -1.33
N TRP A 108 -1.15 -8.37 -1.77
CA TRP A 108 -1.75 -8.05 -3.07
C TRP A 108 -2.13 -6.55 -3.23
N ASN A 109 -2.43 -5.88 -2.14
CA ASN A 109 -2.83 -4.47 -2.10
C ASN A 109 -1.68 -3.49 -1.82
N GLU A 110 -0.43 -4.00 -1.75
CA GLU A 110 0.76 -3.22 -1.40
C GLU A 110 1.88 -3.36 -2.44
N VAL A 111 1.55 -3.55 -3.72
CA VAL A 111 2.57 -3.50 -4.79
C VAL A 111 2.87 -2.03 -5.05
N ALA A 112 3.77 -1.47 -4.24
CA ALA A 112 3.98 -0.03 -4.12
C ALA A 112 5.46 0.36 -4.08
N MET A 113 5.74 1.61 -4.46
CA MET A 113 7.04 2.27 -4.36
C MET A 113 6.85 3.71 -3.86
N LEU A 114 7.72 4.13 -2.96
CA LEU A 114 7.79 5.52 -2.50
C LEU A 114 8.72 6.31 -3.43
N VAL A 115 8.16 7.28 -4.13
CA VAL A 115 8.92 8.20 -4.99
C VAL A 115 8.51 9.62 -4.64
N PRO A 116 9.23 10.32 -3.75
CA PRO A 116 8.87 11.68 -3.34
C PRO A 116 8.72 12.67 -4.51
N ASP A 117 9.57 12.53 -5.54
CA ASP A 117 9.48 13.30 -6.80
C ASP A 117 8.57 12.57 -7.82
N TYR A 118 7.38 12.18 -7.40
CA TYR A 118 6.44 11.37 -8.19
C TYR A 118 5.87 12.08 -9.42
N ASN A 119 5.98 13.40 -9.51
CA ASN A 119 5.59 14.16 -10.69
C ASN A 119 6.64 14.11 -11.81
N ASN A 120 7.84 13.67 -11.51
CA ASN A 120 8.93 13.49 -12.44
C ASN A 120 8.97 12.02 -12.90
N ASP A 121 8.52 11.76 -14.12
CA ASP A 121 8.48 10.37 -14.64
C ASP A 121 9.88 9.74 -14.67
N ASN A 122 10.96 10.50 -14.88
CA ASN A 122 12.32 9.97 -14.82
C ASN A 122 12.70 9.47 -13.41
N ALA A 123 12.24 10.16 -12.36
CA ALA A 123 12.44 9.69 -10.99
C ALA A 123 11.71 8.41 -10.72
N VAL A 124 10.47 8.26 -11.25
CA VAL A 124 9.69 7.02 -11.15
C VAL A 124 10.37 5.89 -11.92
N MET A 125 10.82 6.14 -13.15
CA MET A 125 11.51 5.13 -13.98
C MET A 125 12.85 4.70 -13.35
N ALA A 126 13.55 5.62 -12.69
CA ALA A 126 14.78 5.30 -11.96
C ALA A 126 14.51 4.42 -10.72
N ALA A 127 13.41 4.70 -9.99
CA ALA A 127 13.00 3.92 -8.82
C ALA A 127 12.49 2.53 -9.21
N ILE A 128 11.83 2.41 -10.36
CA ILE A 128 11.26 1.16 -10.89
C ILE A 128 11.88 0.91 -12.27
N PRO A 129 13.04 0.25 -12.34
CA PRO A 129 13.73 0.05 -13.61
C PRO A 129 13.03 -0.96 -14.52
N ASN A 130 13.37 -0.93 -15.81
CA ASN A 130 12.90 -1.89 -16.80
C ASN A 130 13.03 -3.34 -16.30
N GLY A 131 12.01 -4.15 -16.57
CA GLY A 131 11.94 -5.54 -16.14
C GLY A 131 11.45 -5.75 -14.70
N LYS A 132 11.12 -4.66 -13.97
CA LYS A 132 10.63 -4.70 -12.58
C LYS A 132 9.33 -3.93 -12.38
N LEU A 133 8.59 -3.69 -13.44
CA LEU A 133 7.44 -2.82 -13.42
C LEU A 133 6.27 -3.42 -12.62
N CYS A 134 5.97 -4.71 -12.83
CA CYS A 134 4.81 -5.35 -12.23
C CYS A 134 4.99 -5.64 -10.73
N ALA A 135 6.24 -5.70 -10.27
CA ALA A 135 6.59 -5.81 -8.85
C ALA A 135 6.86 -4.46 -8.18
N ALA A 136 6.67 -3.32 -8.87
CA ALA A 136 7.04 -1.99 -8.37
C ALA A 136 8.52 -1.89 -7.94
N GLY A 137 9.42 -2.67 -8.52
CA GLY A 137 10.83 -2.72 -8.14
C GLY A 137 11.13 -3.51 -6.85
N ASP A 138 10.11 -4.04 -6.15
CA ASP A 138 10.29 -4.79 -4.90
C ASP A 138 10.74 -6.23 -5.18
N PRO A 139 11.97 -6.63 -4.78
CA PRO A 139 12.47 -8.00 -5.01
C PRO A 139 11.63 -9.07 -4.30
N LYS A 140 10.91 -8.75 -3.23
CA LYS A 140 10.01 -9.68 -2.55
C LYS A 140 8.75 -10.00 -3.36
N LYS A 141 8.47 -9.20 -4.38
CA LYS A 141 7.33 -9.34 -5.29
C LYS A 141 7.76 -9.64 -6.72
N ALA A 142 9.04 -9.96 -6.95
CA ALA A 142 9.64 -10.17 -8.26
C ALA A 142 8.94 -11.27 -9.10
N SER A 143 8.19 -12.17 -8.47
CA SER A 143 7.35 -13.13 -9.19
C SER A 143 6.34 -12.48 -10.13
N LEU A 144 5.89 -11.24 -9.84
CA LEU A 144 4.95 -10.52 -10.69
C LEU A 144 5.58 -10.05 -12.01
N ASP A 145 6.92 -10.00 -12.10
CA ASP A 145 7.66 -9.65 -13.32
C ASP A 145 8.04 -10.86 -14.17
N VAL A 146 7.73 -12.09 -13.71
CA VAL A 146 8.11 -13.32 -14.41
C VAL A 146 7.43 -13.38 -15.76
N VAL A 147 8.19 -13.76 -16.78
CA VAL A 147 7.71 -14.01 -18.13
C VAL A 147 7.12 -15.41 -18.19
N THR A 148 5.81 -15.47 -18.39
CA THR A 148 5.08 -16.73 -18.64
C THR A 148 3.87 -16.46 -19.52
N PRO A 149 3.55 -17.34 -20.48
CA PRO A 149 2.35 -17.21 -21.30
C PRO A 149 1.06 -17.57 -20.56
N TYR A 150 1.18 -18.03 -19.32
CA TYR A 150 0.05 -18.54 -18.51
C TYR A 150 -0.53 -17.53 -17.54
N TRP A 151 -0.08 -16.27 -17.58
CA TRP A 151 -0.79 -15.24 -16.82
C TRP A 151 -2.26 -15.22 -17.21
N HIS A 152 -3.13 -15.11 -16.21
CA HIS A 152 -4.57 -14.98 -16.46
C HIS A 152 -4.84 -13.73 -17.31
N LYS A 153 -5.55 -13.90 -18.42
CA LYS A 153 -5.91 -12.81 -19.32
C LYS A 153 -7.39 -12.46 -19.18
N THR A 154 -7.68 -11.20 -18.93
CA THR A 154 -9.04 -10.68 -18.97
C THR A 154 -9.43 -10.44 -20.42
N ALA A 155 -10.39 -11.22 -20.93
CA ALA A 155 -10.91 -10.99 -22.29
C ALA A 155 -11.68 -9.66 -22.34
N LEU A 156 -11.27 -8.78 -23.25
CA LEU A 156 -12.00 -7.55 -23.54
C LEU A 156 -12.86 -7.73 -24.77
N THR A 157 -14.10 -7.23 -24.70
CA THR A 157 -14.95 -7.08 -25.90
C THR A 157 -14.39 -5.94 -26.74
N ALA A 158 -14.42 -6.09 -28.08
CA ALA A 158 -14.03 -5.03 -28.99
C ALA A 158 -14.81 -3.74 -28.68
N SER A 159 -14.09 -2.69 -28.32
CA SER A 159 -14.63 -1.39 -27.90
C SER A 159 -13.57 -0.32 -28.07
N ASP A 160 -13.99 0.94 -28.16
CA ASP A 160 -13.09 2.10 -28.21
C ASP A 160 -12.47 2.44 -26.84
N SER A 161 -12.91 1.77 -25.77
CA SER A 161 -12.41 1.99 -24.43
C SER A 161 -12.54 0.75 -23.55
N MET A 162 -11.72 0.67 -22.50
CA MET A 162 -11.84 -0.32 -21.44
C MET A 162 -12.16 0.35 -20.10
N THR A 163 -12.83 -0.38 -19.23
CA THR A 163 -12.95 0.02 -17.83
C THR A 163 -11.70 -0.38 -17.08
N VAL A 164 -11.12 0.56 -16.34
CA VAL A 164 -10.09 0.29 -15.35
C VAL A 164 -10.63 0.66 -13.98
N ARG A 165 -10.68 -0.32 -13.06
CA ARG A 165 -11.13 -0.09 -11.69
C ARG A 165 -9.99 -0.38 -10.72
N ILE A 166 -9.70 0.60 -9.88
CA ILE A 166 -8.72 0.53 -8.80
C ILE A 166 -9.51 0.45 -7.51
N ILE A 167 -9.44 -0.67 -6.81
CA ILE A 167 -10.06 -0.86 -5.49
C ILE A 167 -9.05 -0.50 -4.40
N GLY A 168 -9.52 0.17 -3.35
CA GLY A 168 -8.71 0.52 -2.18
C GLY A 168 -9.26 -0.12 -0.91
N THR A 169 -8.41 -0.82 -0.17
CA THR A 169 -8.69 -1.13 1.24
C THR A 169 -8.48 0.11 2.10
N ALA A 170 -7.64 1.03 1.63
CA ALA A 170 -7.47 2.40 2.12
C ALA A 170 -7.31 3.35 0.92
N PRO A 171 -8.41 3.77 0.26
CA PRO A 171 -8.35 4.65 -0.90
C PRO A 171 -8.01 6.07 -0.46
N HIS A 172 -6.85 6.57 -0.90
CA HIS A 172 -6.37 7.92 -0.59
C HIS A 172 -6.73 8.92 -1.68
N VAL A 173 -7.12 10.11 -1.24
CA VAL A 173 -7.30 11.29 -2.07
C VAL A 173 -6.65 12.50 -1.39
N PRO A 174 -6.13 13.49 -2.12
CA PRO A 174 -6.04 13.49 -3.58
C PRO A 174 -5.05 12.46 -4.12
N SER A 175 -5.35 11.92 -5.29
CA SER A 175 -4.53 10.94 -5.99
C SER A 175 -4.77 11.02 -7.50
N PHE A 176 -3.95 10.33 -8.29
CA PHE A 176 -4.21 10.18 -9.72
C PHE A 176 -3.85 8.78 -10.20
N ALA A 177 -4.38 8.39 -11.36
CA ALA A 177 -3.95 7.21 -12.08
C ALA A 177 -3.33 7.59 -13.41
N LYS A 178 -2.22 6.93 -13.78
CA LYS A 178 -1.71 6.84 -15.14
C LYS A 178 -1.92 5.42 -15.64
N ILE A 179 -2.59 5.29 -16.77
CA ILE A 179 -2.93 4.00 -17.38
C ILE A 179 -2.15 3.87 -18.67
N TYR A 180 -1.36 2.82 -18.75
CA TYR A 180 -0.52 2.51 -19.89
C TYR A 180 -1.00 1.19 -20.51
N LEU A 181 -0.82 1.09 -21.82
CA LEU A 181 -1.04 -0.14 -22.58
C LEU A 181 0.28 -0.56 -23.22
N SER A 182 0.59 -1.85 -23.18
CA SER A 182 1.77 -2.34 -23.91
C SER A 182 1.59 -2.16 -25.41
N LYS A 183 2.68 -1.73 -26.06
CA LYS A 183 2.76 -1.56 -27.51
C LYS A 183 2.49 -2.88 -28.24
N ALA A 184 2.00 -2.82 -29.45
CA ALA A 184 1.80 -4.01 -30.29
C ALA A 184 3.11 -4.77 -30.60
N SER A 185 4.25 -4.10 -30.47
CA SER A 185 5.59 -4.70 -30.62
C SER A 185 6.08 -5.48 -29.40
N TYR A 186 5.40 -5.35 -28.24
CA TYR A 186 5.71 -6.13 -27.04
C TYR A 186 5.02 -7.49 -27.13
N ASP A 187 5.81 -8.55 -27.23
CA ASP A 187 5.35 -9.92 -27.45
C ASP A 187 5.29 -10.80 -26.18
N GLY A 188 5.63 -10.22 -25.02
CA GLY A 188 5.61 -10.94 -23.74
C GLY A 188 6.73 -11.96 -23.57
N THR A 189 7.74 -12.00 -24.43
CA THR A 189 8.88 -12.95 -24.32
C THR A 189 10.00 -12.47 -23.41
N ARG A 190 9.92 -11.24 -22.92
CA ARG A 190 10.85 -10.62 -21.98
C ARG A 190 10.10 -9.82 -20.90
N PRO A 191 10.73 -9.51 -19.78
CA PRO A 191 10.09 -8.66 -18.77
C PRO A 191 9.73 -7.27 -19.33
N LEU A 192 8.58 -6.74 -18.89
CA LEU A 192 8.03 -5.45 -19.34
C LEU A 192 8.97 -4.29 -18.98
N GLY A 193 9.20 -3.40 -19.93
CA GLY A 193 9.96 -2.16 -19.75
C GLY A 193 9.11 -0.90 -20.02
N TRP A 194 9.60 0.26 -19.61
CA TRP A 194 8.92 1.54 -19.85
C TRP A 194 8.78 1.86 -21.33
N ASP A 195 9.79 1.46 -22.14
CA ASP A 195 9.78 1.65 -23.59
C ASP A 195 8.74 0.78 -24.31
N ASP A 196 8.19 -0.21 -23.62
CA ASP A 196 7.12 -1.07 -24.15
C ASP A 196 5.73 -0.48 -23.96
N LEU A 197 5.60 0.64 -23.27
CA LEU A 197 4.35 1.19 -22.81
C LEU A 197 4.00 2.49 -23.54
N ASP A 198 2.73 2.65 -23.89
CA ASP A 198 2.12 3.92 -24.27
C ASP A 198 1.19 4.38 -23.17
N LEU A 199 1.32 5.65 -22.71
CA LEU A 199 0.36 6.27 -21.80
C LEU A 199 -0.94 6.53 -22.59
N ILE A 200 -2.02 5.83 -22.24
CA ILE A 200 -3.31 5.97 -22.93
C ILE A 200 -4.33 6.80 -22.16
N HIS A 201 -4.15 6.95 -20.84
CA HIS A 201 -5.05 7.78 -20.03
C HIS A 201 -4.39 8.25 -18.73
N SER A 202 -4.82 9.42 -18.24
CA SER A 202 -4.47 9.92 -16.91
C SER A 202 -5.67 10.64 -16.32
N GLU A 203 -5.99 10.34 -15.07
CA GLU A 203 -7.12 10.95 -14.37
C GLU A 203 -6.78 11.22 -12.91
N ARG A 204 -7.23 12.37 -12.40
CA ARG A 204 -7.05 12.80 -11.01
C ARG A 204 -8.31 12.57 -10.20
N PHE A 205 -8.16 12.06 -8.98
CA PHE A 205 -9.24 11.73 -8.07
C PHE A 205 -9.20 12.64 -6.84
N THR A 206 -10.34 13.23 -6.52
CA THR A 206 -10.54 14.02 -5.30
C THR A 206 -11.50 13.33 -4.33
N THR A 207 -12.17 12.28 -4.78
CA THR A 207 -13.12 11.49 -3.99
C THR A 207 -13.05 10.03 -4.42
N ALA A 208 -13.00 9.13 -3.46
CA ALA A 208 -13.18 7.70 -3.72
C ALA A 208 -14.67 7.38 -3.77
N ARG A 209 -15.08 6.52 -4.71
CA ARG A 209 -16.43 6.03 -4.84
C ARG A 209 -16.70 4.87 -3.89
N THR A 210 -17.95 4.74 -3.44
CA THR A 210 -18.44 3.62 -2.62
C THR A 210 -19.76 3.05 -3.14
N ASP A 211 -20.26 3.59 -4.25
CA ASP A 211 -21.51 3.22 -4.92
C ASP A 211 -21.29 2.03 -5.87
N TRP A 212 -20.92 0.89 -5.31
CA TRP A 212 -20.59 -0.34 -6.03
C TRP A 212 -21.75 -0.81 -6.94
N GLN A 213 -21.58 -0.67 -8.25
CA GLN A 213 -22.49 -1.26 -9.24
C GLN A 213 -22.20 -2.76 -9.43
N THR A 214 -20.94 -3.14 -9.30
CA THR A 214 -20.45 -4.52 -9.29
C THR A 214 -19.53 -4.67 -8.09
N GLN A 215 -19.76 -5.68 -7.29
CA GLN A 215 -18.91 -5.93 -6.10
C GLN A 215 -17.44 -6.07 -6.50
N PRO A 216 -16.49 -5.67 -5.64
CA PRO A 216 -15.08 -5.89 -5.89
C PRO A 216 -14.79 -7.39 -6.02
N THR A 217 -13.84 -7.74 -6.90
CA THR A 217 -13.45 -9.15 -7.11
C THR A 217 -12.82 -9.77 -5.87
N ILE A 218 -12.29 -8.94 -4.97
CA ILE A 218 -11.68 -9.36 -3.71
C ILE A 218 -12.30 -8.59 -2.55
N SER A 219 -12.50 -9.27 -1.42
CA SER A 219 -13.08 -8.67 -0.22
C SER A 219 -12.12 -7.68 0.47
N GLY A 220 -12.68 -6.78 1.28
CA GLY A 220 -11.93 -5.81 2.09
C GLY A 220 -11.74 -4.44 1.44
N ALA A 221 -12.18 -4.22 0.20
CA ALA A 221 -12.19 -2.89 -0.40
C ALA A 221 -13.21 -1.98 0.32
N SER A 222 -12.77 -0.77 0.67
CA SER A 222 -13.61 0.27 1.30
C SER A 222 -14.07 1.35 0.32
N GLY A 223 -13.45 1.41 -0.87
CA GLY A 223 -13.80 2.33 -1.93
C GLY A 223 -13.04 2.00 -3.21
N PHE A 224 -13.35 2.74 -4.28
CA PHE A 224 -12.75 2.52 -5.59
C PHE A 224 -12.65 3.80 -6.42
N PHE A 225 -11.81 3.71 -7.45
CA PHE A 225 -11.73 4.66 -8.56
C PHE A 225 -11.99 3.88 -9.84
N GLU A 226 -12.77 4.44 -10.74
CA GLU A 226 -13.11 3.79 -12.01
C GLU A 226 -12.99 4.79 -13.15
N VAL A 227 -12.26 4.42 -14.17
CA VAL A 227 -12.04 5.23 -15.36
C VAL A 227 -12.34 4.45 -16.63
N LYS A 228 -12.69 5.18 -17.69
CA LYS A 228 -12.81 4.67 -19.05
C LYS A 228 -11.58 5.08 -19.83
N ALA A 229 -10.61 4.16 -19.93
CA ALA A 229 -9.39 4.39 -20.68
C ALA A 229 -9.63 4.11 -22.17
N PRO A 230 -9.30 5.05 -23.09
CA PRO A 230 -9.45 4.82 -24.52
C PRO A 230 -8.48 3.73 -24.99
N LEU A 231 -8.92 2.91 -25.93
CA LEU A 231 -8.07 1.93 -26.60
C LEU A 231 -7.61 2.48 -27.96
N PRO A 232 -6.36 2.25 -28.35
CA PRO A 232 -5.89 2.63 -29.66
C PRO A 232 -6.72 1.96 -30.76
N PRO A 233 -7.13 2.68 -31.81
CA PRO A 233 -7.92 2.12 -32.89
C PRO A 233 -7.25 0.88 -33.52
N GLY A 234 -8.02 -0.19 -33.70
CA GLY A 234 -7.53 -1.42 -34.32
C GLY A 234 -6.56 -2.26 -33.47
N ARG A 235 -6.35 -1.90 -32.19
CA ARG A 235 -5.51 -2.71 -31.29
C ARG A 235 -6.21 -4.04 -30.99
N THR A 236 -5.55 -5.13 -31.31
CA THR A 236 -6.01 -6.51 -31.08
C THR A 236 -4.89 -7.37 -30.53
N GLY A 237 -5.22 -8.57 -30.06
CA GLY A 237 -4.27 -9.53 -29.49
C GLY A 237 -3.88 -9.17 -28.05
N ASP A 238 -3.01 -9.98 -27.51
CA ASP A 238 -2.57 -9.89 -26.13
C ASP A 238 -1.88 -8.56 -25.80
N ALA A 239 -2.11 -8.05 -24.60
CA ALA A 239 -1.47 -6.85 -24.11
C ALA A 239 -1.36 -6.88 -22.57
N VAL A 240 -0.52 -6.00 -22.03
CA VAL A 240 -0.45 -5.71 -20.61
C VAL A 240 -0.98 -4.30 -20.38
N VAL A 241 -1.97 -4.17 -19.52
CA VAL A 241 -2.41 -2.90 -18.95
C VAL A 241 -1.58 -2.64 -17.70
N TYR A 242 -0.77 -1.60 -17.72
CA TYR A 242 0.02 -1.18 -16.57
C TYR A 242 -0.60 0.06 -15.95
N VAL A 243 -0.95 -0.02 -14.68
CA VAL A 243 -1.62 1.06 -13.96
C VAL A 243 -0.75 1.52 -12.80
N ARG A 244 -0.47 2.81 -12.79
CA ARG A 244 0.12 3.52 -11.64
C ARG A 244 -0.97 4.34 -10.97
N TRP A 245 -1.37 3.96 -9.75
CA TRP A 245 -2.19 4.79 -8.87
C TRP A 245 -1.28 5.49 -7.88
N GLN A 246 -1.25 6.83 -7.93
CA GLN A 246 -0.32 7.66 -7.21
C GLN A 246 -1.03 8.56 -6.20
N ARG A 247 -0.61 8.51 -4.94
CA ARG A 247 -1.02 9.49 -3.93
C ARG A 247 -0.32 10.82 -4.16
N GLU A 248 -1.05 11.93 -3.95
CA GLU A 248 -0.50 13.28 -3.98
C GLU A 248 -0.16 13.74 -2.57
N ASP A 249 0.90 13.19 -2.00
CA ASP A 249 1.41 13.54 -0.68
C ASP A 249 2.95 13.51 -0.63
N PRO A 250 3.58 14.06 0.44
CA PRO A 250 5.03 14.12 0.53
C PRO A 250 5.75 12.76 0.53
N ALA A 251 5.07 11.67 0.91
CA ALA A 251 5.66 10.32 0.87
C ALA A 251 5.79 9.80 -0.55
N GLY A 252 4.93 10.28 -1.46
CA GLY A 252 4.96 9.92 -2.87
C GLY A 252 4.68 8.44 -3.12
N GLU A 253 3.80 7.83 -2.32
CA GLU A 253 3.47 6.42 -2.48
C GLU A 253 2.66 6.18 -3.77
N GLY A 254 3.21 5.35 -4.66
CA GLY A 254 2.54 4.91 -5.87
C GLY A 254 2.30 3.40 -5.84
N PHE A 255 1.14 2.95 -6.33
CA PHE A 255 0.76 1.54 -6.46
C PHE A 255 0.80 1.15 -7.93
N TYR A 256 1.43 0.01 -8.21
CA TYR A 256 1.74 -0.42 -9.58
C TYR A 256 1.15 -1.79 -9.85
N ASN A 257 0.47 -1.94 -10.97
CA ASN A 257 -0.30 -3.13 -11.28
C ASN A 257 -0.12 -3.51 -12.75
N CYS A 258 0.11 -4.78 -13.02
CA CYS A 258 0.05 -5.37 -14.36
C CYS A 258 -1.20 -6.24 -14.44
N SER A 259 -2.02 -6.00 -15.46
CA SER A 259 -3.16 -6.84 -15.83
C SER A 259 -2.97 -7.33 -17.25
N ASP A 260 -3.00 -8.62 -17.46
CA ASP A 260 -2.91 -9.21 -18.79
C ASP A 260 -4.30 -9.27 -19.44
N ILE A 261 -4.41 -8.88 -20.71
CA ILE A 261 -5.66 -8.81 -21.46
C ILE A 261 -5.51 -9.48 -22.82
#